data_a756bde7f1fcee779ae6409704baed1b
#
_entry.id   a756bde7f1fcee779ae6409704baed1b
#
_cell.length_a   1.000
_cell.length_b   1.000
_cell.length_c   1.000
_cell.angle_alpha   90.00
_cell.angle_beta   90.00
_cell.angle_gamma   90.00
#
_symmetry.space_group_name_H-M   'P 1'
#
loop_
_entity.id
_entity.type
_entity.pdbx_description
1 polymer ?
#
loop_
_entity_poly.entity_id
_entity_poly.type
_entity_poly.pdbx_seq_one_letter_code
_entity_poly.pdbx_strand_id
1 'polypeptide(L)'
;MFKRPLVLSLMLPFCGSLSLAADPDALSQALLERRCEACDLRSADLVHADLSTARLRNAQLQLANLSQANLEGADLFAADLRQAILAGASLRGADLRSARLEGVDLRSSDLTGALLDDAALIRSHWRGAIGLQPDWLSAAHFHNAGVAEAEAGRWPAAEQLFTAALALVEDEPLSWAGRGVSRGFQGKVALAASDLAKAEALSRASGDFESAERLKQLQLQVLESVEPELTQGGNGLGGAALEGVAGTLKPFSSVLQSLAPIALKFLMPLPF
;
A
#
# COMPACT_ATOMS: atom_id res chain seq x y z
N MET A 1 -2.06 -28.75 -78.82
CA MET A 1 -0.92 -28.30 -78.03
C MET A 1 -1.30 -26.98 -77.33
N PHE A 2 -1.90 -27.01 -76.18
CA PHE A 2 -2.19 -25.81 -75.38
C PHE A 2 -1.42 -25.81 -74.13
N LYS A 3 -0.42 -24.89 -74.01
CA LYS A 3 0.38 -24.62 -72.84
C LYS A 3 -0.50 -23.81 -71.90
N ARG A 4 -0.76 -24.35 -70.67
CA ARG A 4 -1.32 -23.62 -69.54
C ARG A 4 -0.21 -22.80 -68.87
N PRO A 5 -0.43 -21.55 -68.51
CA PRO A 5 0.49 -20.80 -67.69
C PRO A 5 0.38 -21.24 -66.22
N LEU A 6 1.54 -21.48 -65.60
CA LEU A 6 1.69 -21.69 -64.19
C LEU A 6 1.39 -20.36 -63.47
N VAL A 7 0.30 -20.30 -62.71
CA VAL A 7 0.05 -19.19 -61.80
C VAL A 7 0.86 -19.50 -60.52
N LEU A 8 2.00 -18.83 -60.39
CA LEU A 8 2.78 -18.85 -59.15
C LEU A 8 2.05 -17.99 -58.13
N SER A 9 1.26 -18.63 -57.26
CA SER A 9 0.63 -17.99 -56.14
C SER A 9 1.72 -17.64 -55.12
N LEU A 10 2.13 -16.36 -55.10
CA LEU A 10 2.94 -15.82 -53.99
C LEU A 10 2.10 -15.86 -52.72
N MET A 11 2.25 -16.88 -51.89
CA MET A 11 1.83 -16.83 -50.52
C MET A 11 2.78 -15.85 -49.79
N LEU A 12 2.35 -14.61 -49.67
CA LEU A 12 2.91 -13.70 -48.68
C LEU A 12 2.66 -14.33 -47.29
N PRO A 13 3.68 -14.42 -46.43
CA PRO A 13 3.40 -14.77 -45.07
C PRO A 13 2.56 -13.63 -44.48
N PHE A 14 1.34 -13.95 -44.15
CA PHE A 14 0.46 -13.12 -43.34
C PHE A 14 1.20 -12.96 -42.04
N CYS A 15 1.94 -11.86 -41.90
CA CYS A 15 2.47 -11.41 -40.65
C CYS A 15 1.26 -11.05 -39.76
N GLY A 16 0.66 -12.09 -39.18
CA GLY A 16 -0.38 -11.94 -38.22
C GLY A 16 0.15 -11.05 -37.11
N SER A 17 -0.27 -9.80 -37.09
CA SER A 17 -0.21 -8.98 -35.90
C SER A 17 -0.80 -9.86 -34.80
N LEU A 18 0.05 -10.29 -33.85
CA LEU A 18 -0.39 -10.88 -32.60
C LEU A 18 -1.39 -9.90 -32.00
N SER A 19 -2.68 -10.18 -32.20
CA SER A 19 -3.73 -9.46 -31.51
C SER A 19 -3.52 -9.72 -30.02
N LEU A 20 -3.15 -8.67 -29.28
CA LEU A 20 -3.08 -8.70 -27.82
C LEU A 20 -4.50 -8.69 -27.19
N ALA A 21 -5.53 -8.76 -28.00
CA ALA A 21 -6.92 -8.76 -27.54
C ALA A 21 -7.33 -10.16 -27.08
N ALA A 22 -8.15 -10.21 -26.04
CA ALA A 22 -8.76 -11.44 -25.54
C ALA A 22 -9.50 -12.19 -26.64
N ASP A 23 -9.51 -13.52 -26.54
CA ASP A 23 -10.35 -14.37 -27.38
C ASP A 23 -11.84 -14.05 -27.10
N PRO A 24 -12.64 -13.64 -28.11
CA PRO A 24 -14.05 -13.32 -27.91
C PRO A 24 -14.89 -14.48 -27.35
N ASP A 25 -14.55 -15.72 -27.72
CA ASP A 25 -15.23 -16.90 -27.21
C ASP A 25 -14.88 -17.12 -25.73
N ALA A 26 -13.61 -16.95 -25.36
CA ALA A 26 -13.16 -17.00 -23.96
C ALA A 26 -13.82 -15.91 -23.11
N LEU A 27 -13.95 -14.70 -23.66
CA LEU A 27 -14.62 -13.61 -22.97
C LEU A 27 -16.12 -13.92 -22.73
N SER A 28 -16.81 -14.47 -23.72
CA SER A 28 -18.21 -14.90 -23.58
C SER A 28 -18.36 -16.00 -22.53
N GLN A 29 -17.49 -17.01 -22.53
CA GLN A 29 -17.50 -18.08 -21.54
C GLN A 29 -17.26 -17.54 -20.11
N ALA A 30 -16.31 -16.61 -19.96
CA ALA A 30 -16.03 -16.01 -18.67
C ALA A 30 -17.22 -15.25 -18.11
N LEU A 31 -17.87 -14.41 -18.94
CA LEU A 31 -18.97 -13.53 -18.53
C LEU A 31 -20.31 -14.24 -18.38
N LEU A 32 -20.64 -15.16 -19.29
CA LEU A 32 -21.96 -15.81 -19.32
C LEU A 32 -22.01 -17.12 -18.55
N GLU A 33 -20.94 -17.93 -18.66
CA GLU A 33 -20.89 -19.25 -18.02
C GLU A 33 -20.09 -19.27 -16.72
N ARG A 34 -19.36 -18.18 -16.43
CA ARG A 34 -18.42 -18.09 -15.28
C ARG A 34 -17.40 -19.24 -15.26
N ARG A 35 -17.03 -19.72 -16.44
CA ARG A 35 -16.07 -20.80 -16.65
C ARG A 35 -15.10 -20.40 -17.74
N CYS A 36 -13.83 -20.31 -17.36
CA CYS A 36 -12.78 -19.94 -18.28
C CYS A 36 -11.44 -20.46 -17.77
N GLU A 37 -11.35 -21.79 -17.61
CA GLU A 37 -10.13 -22.45 -17.17
C GLU A 37 -9.08 -22.44 -18.28
N ALA A 38 -7.86 -21.96 -17.98
CA ALA A 38 -6.73 -21.83 -18.89
C ALA A 38 -6.99 -21.01 -20.18
N CYS A 39 -8.05 -20.23 -20.23
CA CYS A 39 -8.39 -19.46 -21.44
C CYS A 39 -7.58 -18.15 -21.53
N ASP A 40 -7.55 -17.61 -22.74
CA ASP A 40 -6.85 -16.38 -23.08
C ASP A 40 -7.77 -15.16 -22.92
N LEU A 41 -7.58 -14.45 -21.81
CA LEU A 41 -8.26 -13.20 -21.46
C LEU A 41 -7.25 -12.04 -21.39
N ARG A 42 -6.11 -12.16 -22.06
CA ARG A 42 -5.09 -11.12 -22.07
C ARG A 42 -5.66 -9.82 -22.62
N SER A 43 -5.38 -8.73 -21.92
CA SER A 43 -5.86 -7.39 -22.25
C SER A 43 -7.39 -7.28 -22.38
N ALA A 44 -8.15 -8.24 -21.84
CA ALA A 44 -9.61 -8.18 -21.80
C ALA A 44 -10.09 -6.94 -21.06
N ASP A 45 -11.14 -6.30 -21.57
CA ASP A 45 -11.88 -5.27 -20.84
C ASP A 45 -13.01 -5.95 -20.04
N LEU A 46 -12.78 -6.06 -18.72
CA LEU A 46 -13.67 -6.69 -17.74
C LEU A 46 -14.07 -5.70 -16.64
N VAL A 47 -14.05 -4.40 -16.96
CA VAL A 47 -14.46 -3.35 -16.02
C VAL A 47 -15.91 -3.60 -15.57
N HIS A 48 -16.13 -3.57 -14.24
CA HIS A 48 -17.44 -3.87 -13.62
C HIS A 48 -18.02 -5.27 -13.90
N ALA A 49 -17.23 -6.20 -14.47
CA ALA A 49 -17.74 -7.54 -14.78
C ALA A 49 -18.15 -8.29 -13.50
N ASP A 50 -19.25 -9.02 -13.56
CA ASP A 50 -19.63 -9.97 -12.51
C ASP A 50 -19.01 -11.34 -12.80
N LEU A 51 -17.88 -11.59 -12.16
CA LEU A 51 -17.12 -12.85 -12.20
C LEU A 51 -17.16 -13.55 -10.84
N SER A 52 -18.20 -13.27 -10.02
CA SER A 52 -18.36 -13.91 -8.73
C SER A 52 -18.43 -15.43 -8.89
N THR A 53 -17.67 -16.15 -8.06
CA THR A 53 -17.55 -17.62 -8.10
C THR A 53 -17.06 -18.20 -9.44
N ALA A 54 -16.52 -17.37 -10.33
CA ALA A 54 -16.06 -17.82 -11.63
C ALA A 54 -14.86 -18.77 -11.51
N ARG A 55 -14.81 -19.77 -12.39
CA ARG A 55 -13.68 -20.70 -12.51
C ARG A 55 -12.68 -20.16 -13.52
N LEU A 56 -11.63 -19.56 -13.00
CA LEU A 56 -10.58 -18.88 -13.78
C LEU A 56 -9.19 -19.51 -13.54
N ARG A 57 -9.17 -20.79 -13.16
CA ARG A 57 -7.90 -21.52 -12.91
C ARG A 57 -7.01 -21.46 -14.14
N ASN A 58 -5.72 -21.12 -13.91
CA ASN A 58 -4.72 -21.00 -14.97
C ASN A 58 -5.09 -20.01 -16.09
N ALA A 59 -6.12 -19.18 -15.94
CA ALA A 59 -6.51 -18.19 -16.95
C ALA A 59 -5.37 -17.20 -17.21
N GLN A 60 -5.22 -16.80 -18.48
CA GLN A 60 -4.26 -15.79 -18.88
C GLN A 60 -4.95 -14.42 -18.85
N LEU A 61 -4.71 -13.64 -17.80
CA LEU A 61 -5.33 -12.34 -17.53
C LEU A 61 -4.30 -11.20 -17.54
N GLN A 62 -3.14 -11.41 -18.17
CA GLN A 62 -2.11 -10.38 -18.24
C GLN A 62 -2.67 -9.13 -18.93
N LEU A 63 -2.39 -7.97 -18.32
CA LEU A 63 -2.84 -6.66 -18.83
C LEU A 63 -4.38 -6.50 -18.89
N ALA A 64 -5.18 -7.45 -18.40
CA ALA A 64 -6.63 -7.31 -18.35
C ALA A 64 -7.05 -6.16 -17.42
N ASN A 65 -8.12 -5.47 -17.80
CA ASN A 65 -8.73 -4.44 -16.98
C ASN A 65 -9.93 -5.00 -16.23
N LEU A 66 -9.74 -5.33 -14.96
CA LEU A 66 -10.73 -5.84 -14.02
C LEU A 66 -11.14 -4.77 -12.98
N SER A 67 -10.98 -3.49 -13.33
CA SER A 67 -11.32 -2.41 -12.39
C SER A 67 -12.77 -2.54 -11.95
N GLN A 68 -12.98 -2.49 -10.63
CA GLN A 68 -14.30 -2.59 -10.00
C GLN A 68 -15.09 -3.88 -10.35
N ALA A 69 -14.43 -4.90 -10.87
CA ALA A 69 -15.05 -6.20 -11.13
C ALA A 69 -15.41 -6.90 -9.80
N ASN A 70 -16.46 -7.70 -9.84
CA ASN A 70 -16.83 -8.58 -8.75
C ASN A 70 -16.20 -9.97 -8.98
N LEU A 71 -15.18 -10.31 -8.21
CA LEU A 71 -14.47 -11.59 -8.20
C LEU A 71 -14.68 -12.35 -6.88
N GLU A 72 -15.77 -12.05 -6.16
CA GLU A 72 -16.06 -12.69 -4.88
C GLU A 72 -16.16 -14.21 -5.02
N GLY A 73 -15.31 -14.93 -4.25
CA GLY A 73 -15.22 -16.38 -4.29
C GLY A 73 -14.72 -16.98 -5.60
N ALA A 74 -14.14 -16.17 -6.49
CA ALA A 74 -13.60 -16.67 -7.76
C ALA A 74 -12.40 -17.60 -7.53
N ASP A 75 -12.28 -18.65 -8.33
CA ASP A 75 -11.14 -19.56 -8.36
C ASP A 75 -10.12 -19.07 -9.40
N LEU A 76 -9.15 -18.30 -8.94
CA LEU A 76 -8.03 -17.74 -9.70
C LEU A 76 -6.73 -18.50 -9.46
N PHE A 77 -6.82 -19.75 -8.95
CA PHE A 77 -5.64 -20.56 -8.68
C PHE A 77 -4.71 -20.66 -9.89
N ALA A 78 -3.44 -20.32 -9.71
CA ALA A 78 -2.41 -20.32 -10.74
C ALA A 78 -2.72 -19.42 -11.96
N ALA A 79 -3.66 -18.48 -11.86
CA ALA A 79 -3.94 -17.51 -12.93
C ALA A 79 -2.76 -16.55 -13.13
N ASP A 80 -2.53 -16.15 -14.36
CA ASP A 80 -1.52 -15.14 -14.69
C ASP A 80 -2.17 -13.76 -14.79
N LEU A 81 -2.05 -12.98 -13.73
CA LEU A 81 -2.62 -11.64 -13.57
C LEU A 81 -1.58 -10.52 -13.75
N ARG A 82 -0.38 -10.83 -14.23
CA ARG A 82 0.68 -9.83 -14.34
C ARG A 82 0.22 -8.57 -15.06
N GLN A 83 0.50 -7.43 -14.43
CA GLN A 83 0.15 -6.10 -14.94
C GLN A 83 -1.36 -5.88 -15.18
N ALA A 84 -2.22 -6.75 -14.64
CA ALA A 84 -3.67 -6.54 -14.67
C ALA A 84 -4.07 -5.40 -13.75
N ILE A 85 -5.21 -4.77 -14.03
CA ILE A 85 -5.77 -3.69 -13.23
C ILE A 85 -6.98 -4.23 -12.47
N LEU A 86 -6.86 -4.33 -11.15
CA LEU A 86 -7.89 -4.80 -10.21
C LEU A 86 -8.30 -3.67 -9.23
N ALA A 87 -8.06 -2.42 -9.62
CA ALA A 87 -8.35 -1.28 -8.75
C ALA A 87 -9.85 -1.24 -8.39
N GLY A 88 -10.13 -1.24 -7.07
CA GLY A 88 -11.50 -1.25 -6.54
C GLY A 88 -12.28 -2.56 -6.75
N ALA A 89 -11.65 -3.63 -7.24
CA ALA A 89 -12.30 -4.92 -7.41
C ALA A 89 -12.62 -5.60 -6.07
N SER A 90 -13.70 -6.39 -6.02
CA SER A 90 -13.97 -7.28 -4.89
C SER A 90 -13.33 -8.64 -5.16
N LEU A 91 -12.37 -9.01 -4.32
CA LEU A 91 -11.69 -10.32 -4.32
C LEU A 91 -12.00 -11.11 -3.04
N ARG A 92 -13.12 -10.77 -2.38
CA ARG A 92 -13.53 -11.40 -1.12
C ARG A 92 -13.60 -12.91 -1.27
N GLY A 93 -12.83 -13.63 -0.44
CA GLY A 93 -12.82 -15.09 -0.47
C GLY A 93 -12.31 -15.73 -1.76
N ALA A 94 -11.72 -14.98 -2.68
CA ALA A 94 -11.15 -15.52 -3.91
C ALA A 94 -9.90 -16.38 -3.63
N ASP A 95 -9.69 -17.42 -4.42
CA ASP A 95 -8.48 -18.25 -4.36
C ASP A 95 -7.44 -17.78 -5.38
N LEU A 96 -6.43 -17.06 -4.90
CA LEU A 96 -5.31 -16.51 -5.68
C LEU A 96 -4.00 -17.26 -5.43
N ARG A 97 -4.04 -18.44 -4.80
CA ARG A 97 -2.83 -19.23 -4.55
C ARG A 97 -2.16 -19.61 -5.86
N SER A 98 -0.84 -19.53 -5.89
CA SER A 98 0.00 -19.76 -7.07
C SER A 98 -0.29 -18.79 -8.24
N ALA A 99 -1.14 -17.77 -8.06
CA ALA A 99 -1.36 -16.75 -9.06
C ALA A 99 -0.13 -15.84 -9.21
N ARG A 100 0.09 -15.36 -10.42
CA ARG A 100 1.19 -14.42 -10.72
C ARG A 100 0.67 -12.99 -10.65
N LEU A 101 1.12 -12.26 -9.62
CA LEU A 101 0.62 -10.94 -9.26
C LEU A 101 1.64 -9.80 -9.49
N GLU A 102 2.72 -10.04 -10.25
CA GLU A 102 3.74 -9.02 -10.49
C GLU A 102 3.17 -7.83 -11.28
N GLY A 103 3.27 -6.64 -10.71
CA GLY A 103 2.80 -5.40 -11.31
C GLY A 103 1.28 -5.22 -11.34
N VAL A 104 0.53 -6.07 -10.66
CA VAL A 104 -0.93 -5.94 -10.54
C VAL A 104 -1.29 -4.67 -9.76
N ASP A 105 -2.30 -3.95 -10.24
CA ASP A 105 -2.89 -2.82 -9.54
C ASP A 105 -4.08 -3.28 -8.69
N LEU A 106 -3.88 -3.42 -7.39
CA LEU A 106 -4.87 -3.81 -6.37
C LEU A 106 -5.33 -2.60 -5.53
N ARG A 107 -5.08 -1.39 -5.96
CA ARG A 107 -5.43 -0.21 -5.16
C ARG A 107 -6.93 -0.17 -4.86
N SER A 108 -7.24 0.03 -3.57
CA SER A 108 -8.62 0.08 -3.07
C SER A 108 -9.46 -1.18 -3.32
N SER A 109 -8.85 -2.32 -3.62
CA SER A 109 -9.53 -3.61 -3.74
C SER A 109 -9.88 -4.20 -2.36
N ASP A 110 -10.84 -5.12 -2.32
CA ASP A 110 -11.20 -5.87 -1.12
C ASP A 110 -10.70 -7.32 -1.21
N LEU A 111 -9.66 -7.63 -0.42
CA LEU A 111 -9.03 -8.95 -0.31
C LEU A 111 -9.49 -9.72 0.95
N THR A 112 -10.57 -9.29 1.59
CA THR A 112 -11.04 -9.91 2.83
C THR A 112 -11.34 -11.40 2.62
N GLY A 113 -10.62 -12.25 3.35
CA GLY A 113 -10.76 -13.71 3.26
C GLY A 113 -10.22 -14.34 1.98
N ALA A 114 -9.56 -13.59 1.10
CA ALA A 114 -8.86 -14.15 -0.05
C ALA A 114 -7.74 -15.09 0.40
N LEU A 115 -7.39 -16.05 -0.44
CA LEU A 115 -6.30 -16.99 -0.22
C LEU A 115 -5.14 -16.63 -1.16
N LEU A 116 -3.99 -16.29 -0.60
CA LEU A 116 -2.77 -15.98 -1.33
C LEU A 116 -1.60 -16.76 -0.73
N ASP A 117 -0.54 -16.93 -1.51
CA ASP A 117 0.72 -17.45 -1.00
C ASP A 117 1.49 -16.36 -0.23
N ASP A 118 2.45 -16.76 0.59
CA ASP A 118 3.33 -15.85 1.30
C ASP A 118 4.08 -14.93 0.32
N ALA A 119 4.26 -13.68 0.71
CA ALA A 119 4.95 -12.67 -0.09
C ALA A 119 4.34 -12.40 -1.49
N ALA A 120 3.11 -12.85 -1.76
CA ALA A 120 2.47 -12.74 -3.08
C ALA A 120 2.33 -11.29 -3.56
N LEU A 121 2.17 -10.33 -2.65
CA LEU A 121 1.92 -8.92 -2.98
C LEU A 121 3.18 -8.04 -3.04
N ILE A 122 4.37 -8.62 -2.88
CA ILE A 122 5.63 -7.85 -2.84
C ILE A 122 5.84 -6.96 -4.06
N ARG A 123 5.42 -7.42 -5.24
CA ARG A 123 5.59 -6.70 -6.51
C ARG A 123 4.29 -6.15 -7.09
N SER A 124 3.28 -5.94 -6.26
CA SER A 124 1.98 -5.40 -6.64
C SER A 124 1.75 -3.99 -6.08
N HIS A 125 0.74 -3.29 -6.61
CA HIS A 125 0.30 -1.99 -6.13
C HIS A 125 -0.94 -2.18 -5.26
N TRP A 126 -0.78 -2.41 -3.98
CA TRP A 126 -1.84 -2.77 -3.03
C TRP A 126 -2.33 -1.63 -2.12
N ARG A 127 -1.85 -0.39 -2.34
CA ARG A 127 -2.20 0.74 -1.47
C ARG A 127 -3.72 0.96 -1.39
N GLY A 128 -4.23 1.04 -0.15
CA GLY A 128 -5.66 1.20 0.10
C GLY A 128 -6.48 -0.08 -0.10
N ALA A 129 -5.86 -1.21 -0.42
CA ALA A 129 -6.53 -2.50 -0.37
C ALA A 129 -6.89 -2.85 1.09
N ILE A 130 -8.04 -3.50 1.28
CA ILE A 130 -8.51 -3.95 2.59
C ILE A 130 -8.43 -5.47 2.70
N GLY A 131 -8.40 -5.99 3.94
CA GLY A 131 -8.31 -7.42 4.20
C GLY A 131 -6.92 -8.01 4.00
N LEU A 132 -5.87 -7.18 3.93
CA LEU A 132 -4.48 -7.62 3.81
C LEU A 132 -4.06 -8.44 5.03
N GLN A 133 -3.34 -9.53 4.78
CA GLN A 133 -2.72 -10.34 5.83
C GLN A 133 -1.21 -10.03 5.90
N PRO A 134 -0.61 -10.04 7.11
CA PRO A 134 0.82 -9.74 7.28
C PRO A 134 1.75 -10.62 6.45
N ASP A 135 1.41 -11.89 6.28
CA ASP A 135 2.24 -12.87 5.59
C ASP A 135 2.40 -12.61 4.08
N TRP A 136 1.53 -11.77 3.50
CA TRP A 136 1.57 -11.44 2.07
C TRP A 136 2.60 -10.37 1.71
N LEU A 137 3.14 -9.68 2.72
CA LEU A 137 4.05 -8.55 2.56
C LEU A 137 5.19 -8.63 3.58
N SER A 138 6.32 -8.02 3.28
CA SER A 138 7.38 -7.84 4.27
C SER A 138 7.20 -6.55 5.08
N ALA A 139 7.88 -6.47 6.23
CA ALA A 139 7.92 -5.26 7.05
C ALA A 139 8.37 -4.02 6.23
N ALA A 140 9.36 -4.19 5.33
CA ALA A 140 9.83 -3.11 4.46
C ALA A 140 8.73 -2.56 3.54
N HIS A 141 7.82 -3.42 3.03
CA HIS A 141 6.69 -2.97 2.21
C HIS A 141 5.72 -2.11 3.00
N PHE A 142 5.36 -2.53 4.21
CA PHE A 142 4.50 -1.74 5.10
C PHE A 142 5.18 -0.42 5.51
N HIS A 143 6.47 -0.47 5.84
CA HIS A 143 7.25 0.72 6.17
C HIS A 143 7.25 1.72 5.01
N ASN A 144 7.63 1.28 3.81
CA ASN A 144 7.73 2.14 2.62
C ASN A 144 6.38 2.73 2.21
N ALA A 145 5.29 1.96 2.35
CA ALA A 145 3.95 2.49 2.17
C ALA A 145 3.59 3.54 3.25
N GLY A 146 4.00 3.31 4.51
CA GLY A 146 3.85 4.26 5.60
C GLY A 146 4.57 5.58 5.33
N VAL A 147 5.79 5.52 4.80
CA VAL A 147 6.56 6.69 4.35
C VAL A 147 5.77 7.47 3.30
N ALA A 148 5.28 6.81 2.26
CA ALA A 148 4.52 7.46 1.19
C ALA A 148 3.19 8.09 1.68
N GLU A 149 2.51 7.47 2.65
CA GLU A 149 1.33 8.07 3.29
C GLU A 149 1.69 9.30 4.14
N ALA A 150 2.80 9.24 4.87
CA ALA A 150 3.31 10.35 5.67
C ALA A 150 3.73 11.55 4.79
N GLU A 151 4.44 11.31 3.68
CA GLU A 151 4.80 12.34 2.70
C GLU A 151 3.57 13.01 2.08
N ALA A 152 2.48 12.27 1.91
CA ALA A 152 1.21 12.79 1.45
C ALA A 152 0.38 13.47 2.55
N GLY A 153 0.90 13.58 3.79
CA GLY A 153 0.21 14.17 4.93
C GLY A 153 -0.92 13.32 5.51
N ARG A 154 -1.06 12.06 5.10
CA ARG A 154 -2.09 11.14 5.57
C ARG A 154 -1.64 10.36 6.81
N TRP A 155 -1.41 11.11 7.89
CA TRP A 155 -0.80 10.64 9.13
C TRP A 155 -1.50 9.43 9.79
N PRO A 156 -2.86 9.34 9.84
CA PRO A 156 -3.52 8.16 10.40
C PRO A 156 -3.25 6.88 9.61
N ALA A 157 -3.20 6.96 8.27
CA ALA A 157 -2.87 5.83 7.42
C ALA A 157 -1.39 5.42 7.59
N ALA A 158 -0.49 6.40 7.65
CA ALA A 158 0.92 6.16 7.91
C ALA A 158 1.15 5.44 9.26
N GLU A 159 0.49 5.88 10.33
CA GLU A 159 0.57 5.23 11.65
C GLU A 159 0.15 3.76 11.60
N GLN A 160 -0.93 3.43 10.87
CA GLN A 160 -1.39 2.05 10.72
C GLN A 160 -0.36 1.18 9.99
N LEU A 161 0.23 1.70 8.92
CA LEU A 161 1.22 0.98 8.12
C LEU A 161 2.53 0.76 8.87
N PHE A 162 3.04 1.76 9.59
CA PHE A 162 4.20 1.57 10.47
C PHE A 162 3.90 0.59 11.62
N THR A 163 2.67 0.57 12.13
CA THR A 163 2.26 -0.42 13.14
C THR A 163 2.26 -1.83 12.57
N ALA A 164 1.80 -2.03 11.33
CA ALA A 164 1.86 -3.31 10.64
C ALA A 164 3.32 -3.75 10.39
N ALA A 165 4.20 -2.82 9.99
CA ALA A 165 5.63 -3.10 9.84
C ALA A 165 6.26 -3.59 11.16
N LEU A 166 5.96 -2.91 12.26
CA LEU A 166 6.47 -3.24 13.60
C LEU A 166 5.89 -4.54 14.17
N ALA A 167 4.71 -4.96 13.72
CA ALA A 167 4.16 -6.27 14.08
C ALA A 167 4.97 -7.43 13.46
N LEU A 168 5.62 -7.19 12.32
CA LEU A 168 6.47 -8.17 11.65
C LEU A 168 7.94 -8.09 12.13
N VAL A 169 8.47 -6.88 12.31
CA VAL A 169 9.85 -6.64 12.76
C VAL A 169 9.84 -5.55 13.84
N GLU A 170 9.84 -5.97 15.10
CA GLU A 170 9.76 -5.06 16.25
C GLU A 170 11.03 -4.20 16.42
N ASP A 171 12.18 -4.70 16.01
CA ASP A 171 13.48 -4.06 16.22
C ASP A 171 13.89 -3.09 15.10
N GLU A 172 12.95 -2.63 14.24
CA GLU A 172 13.23 -1.71 13.15
C GLU A 172 13.12 -0.24 13.61
N PRO A 173 14.24 0.48 13.83
CA PRO A 173 14.21 1.82 14.40
C PRO A 173 13.51 2.86 13.51
N LEU A 174 13.63 2.72 12.18
CA LEU A 174 12.97 3.67 11.25
C LEU A 174 11.45 3.54 11.29
N SER A 175 10.92 2.34 11.48
CA SER A 175 9.46 2.12 11.61
C SER A 175 8.91 2.72 12.91
N TRP A 176 9.66 2.61 14.02
CA TRP A 176 9.32 3.29 15.26
C TRP A 176 9.36 4.81 15.09
N ALA A 177 10.41 5.35 14.46
CA ALA A 177 10.52 6.78 14.19
C ALA A 177 9.38 7.29 13.30
N GLY A 178 9.07 6.59 12.20
CA GLY A 178 7.98 6.92 11.29
C GLY A 178 6.62 6.94 11.98
N ARG A 179 6.35 5.95 12.85
CA ARG A 179 5.12 5.93 13.65
C ARG A 179 5.08 7.07 14.66
N GLY A 180 6.19 7.33 15.35
CA GLY A 180 6.32 8.43 16.30
C GLY A 180 6.06 9.79 15.64
N VAL A 181 6.66 10.04 14.46
CA VAL A 181 6.38 11.25 13.65
C VAL A 181 4.92 11.32 13.29
N SER A 182 4.33 10.25 12.78
CA SER A 182 2.91 10.21 12.37
C SER A 182 1.98 10.50 13.54
N ARG A 183 2.27 9.99 14.72
CA ARG A 183 1.54 10.26 15.97
C ARG A 183 1.71 11.71 16.43
N GLY A 184 2.91 12.25 16.29
CA GLY A 184 3.19 13.65 16.57
C GLY A 184 2.31 14.58 15.75
N PHE A 185 2.24 14.38 14.41
CA PHE A 185 1.38 15.18 13.53
C PHE A 185 -0.12 15.05 13.81
N GLN A 186 -0.54 14.00 14.51
CA GLN A 186 -1.91 13.83 15.00
C GLN A 186 -2.15 14.41 16.40
N GLY A 187 -1.15 15.06 17.03
CA GLY A 187 -1.24 15.57 18.39
C GLY A 187 -1.18 14.50 19.50
N LYS A 188 -0.82 13.25 19.17
CA LYS A 188 -0.67 12.14 20.11
C LYS A 188 0.70 12.17 20.79
N VAL A 189 1.01 13.26 21.48
CA VAL A 189 2.36 13.61 21.95
C VAL A 189 3.01 12.54 22.81
N ALA A 190 2.31 12.01 23.80
CA ALA A 190 2.88 10.99 24.70
C ALA A 190 3.26 9.70 23.96
N LEU A 191 2.42 9.28 23.00
CA LEU A 191 2.69 8.11 22.16
C LEU A 191 3.83 8.38 21.18
N ALA A 192 3.90 9.58 20.61
CA ALA A 192 4.98 10.00 19.73
C ALA A 192 6.33 9.98 20.48
N ALA A 193 6.40 10.58 21.66
CA ALA A 193 7.62 10.60 22.48
C ALA A 193 8.07 9.19 22.88
N SER A 194 7.13 8.30 23.18
CA SER A 194 7.44 6.89 23.52
C SER A 194 8.02 6.14 22.30
N ASP A 195 7.43 6.31 21.12
CA ASP A 195 7.94 5.67 19.89
C ASP A 195 9.34 6.19 19.52
N LEU A 196 9.55 7.50 19.61
CA LEU A 196 10.85 8.12 19.33
C LEU A 196 11.94 7.68 20.33
N ALA A 197 11.59 7.49 21.61
CA ALA A 197 12.51 6.93 22.62
C ALA A 197 12.90 5.49 22.29
N LYS A 198 11.94 4.67 21.81
CA LYS A 198 12.24 3.29 21.39
C LYS A 198 13.14 3.28 20.15
N ALA A 199 12.87 4.13 19.17
CA ALA A 199 13.72 4.30 17.99
C ALA A 199 15.15 4.73 18.36
N GLU A 200 15.28 5.71 19.29
CA GLU A 200 16.58 6.16 19.79
C GLU A 200 17.36 5.02 20.44
N ALA A 201 16.71 4.26 21.32
CA ALA A 201 17.36 3.15 22.01
C ALA A 201 17.85 2.07 21.02
N LEU A 202 17.05 1.72 20.02
CA LEU A 202 17.40 0.74 18.97
C LEU A 202 18.56 1.23 18.09
N SER A 203 18.53 2.50 17.66
CA SER A 203 19.61 3.11 16.89
C SER A 203 20.92 3.14 17.68
N ARG A 204 20.85 3.44 18.96
CA ARG A 204 22.02 3.40 19.84
C ARG A 204 22.58 1.99 20.00
N ALA A 205 21.70 1.00 20.15
CA ALA A 205 22.08 -0.41 20.28
C ALA A 205 22.76 -0.96 19.01
N SER A 206 22.35 -0.48 17.82
CA SER A 206 22.97 -0.84 16.54
C SER A 206 24.26 -0.06 16.24
N GLY A 207 24.66 0.90 17.10
CA GLY A 207 25.86 1.72 16.91
C GLY A 207 25.64 2.97 16.05
N ASP A 208 24.42 3.25 15.62
CA ASP A 208 24.07 4.49 14.90
C ASP A 208 23.79 5.63 15.88
N PHE A 209 24.87 6.14 16.46
CA PHE A 209 24.80 7.21 17.46
C PHE A 209 24.32 8.55 16.87
N GLU A 210 24.52 8.77 15.57
CA GLU A 210 24.09 10.01 14.92
C GLU A 210 22.56 10.05 14.81
N SER A 211 21.95 8.98 14.33
CA SER A 211 20.49 8.86 14.28
C SER A 211 19.89 8.86 15.68
N ALA A 212 20.51 8.18 16.65
CA ALA A 212 20.04 8.16 18.03
C ALA A 212 19.99 9.58 18.63
N GLU A 213 21.02 10.41 18.42
CA GLU A 213 21.02 11.79 18.94
C GLU A 213 19.95 12.66 18.27
N ARG A 214 19.75 12.52 16.96
CA ARG A 214 18.68 13.22 16.24
C ARG A 214 17.28 12.83 16.72
N LEU A 215 17.07 11.53 16.97
CA LEU A 215 15.79 11.00 17.49
C LEU A 215 15.50 11.55 18.88
N LYS A 216 16.53 11.61 19.74
CA LYS A 216 16.40 12.22 21.06
C LYS A 216 16.03 13.70 20.99
N GLN A 217 16.67 14.46 20.11
CA GLN A 217 16.32 15.87 19.90
C GLN A 217 14.87 16.01 19.42
N LEU A 218 14.43 15.19 18.46
CA LEU A 218 13.05 15.18 17.98
C LEU A 218 12.07 14.83 19.10
N GLN A 219 12.38 13.85 19.95
CA GLN A 219 11.58 13.51 21.11
C GLN A 219 11.40 14.68 22.08
N LEU A 220 12.50 15.37 22.42
CA LEU A 220 12.45 16.53 23.32
C LEU A 220 11.58 17.65 22.74
N GLN A 221 11.73 17.95 21.46
CA GLN A 221 10.93 18.97 20.80
C GLN A 221 9.43 18.63 20.73
N VAL A 222 9.10 17.33 20.55
CA VAL A 222 7.71 16.85 20.62
C VAL A 222 7.15 17.06 22.04
N LEU A 223 7.92 16.82 23.08
CA LEU A 223 7.50 17.03 24.47
C LEU A 223 7.36 18.53 24.79
N GLU A 224 8.29 19.36 24.37
CA GLU A 224 8.24 20.83 24.55
C GLU A 224 7.01 21.47 23.87
N SER A 225 6.48 20.85 22.82
CA SER A 225 5.28 21.34 22.13
C SER A 225 4.02 21.37 23.01
N VAL A 226 4.03 20.71 24.16
CA VAL A 226 2.89 20.58 25.10
C VAL A 226 3.10 21.36 26.39
N GLU A 227 4.33 21.82 26.68
CA GLU A 227 4.51 22.65 27.86
C GLU A 227 3.76 24.00 27.67
N PRO A 228 2.75 24.30 28.52
CA PRO A 228 2.16 25.65 28.50
C PRO A 228 3.26 26.64 28.93
N GLU A 229 3.33 27.78 28.26
CA GLU A 229 4.13 28.95 28.75
C GLU A 229 3.66 29.34 30.15
N LEU A 230 4.19 28.66 31.18
CA LEU A 230 4.00 29.01 32.61
C LEU A 230 5.03 30.02 33.11
N THR A 231 5.71 30.72 32.21
CA THR A 231 6.69 31.74 32.62
C THR A 231 6.58 33.01 31.81
N GLN A 232 5.59 33.85 32.11
CA GLN A 232 5.75 35.29 32.25
C GLN A 232 4.43 35.94 32.63
N GLY A 233 4.27 36.20 33.91
CA GLY A 233 3.14 36.95 34.41
C GLY A 233 3.37 37.21 35.88
N GLY A 234 4.12 38.28 36.19
CA GLY A 234 4.36 38.71 37.53
C GLY A 234 3.08 39.11 38.27
N ASN A 235 3.16 39.01 39.59
CA ASN A 235 2.49 39.78 40.63
C ASN A 235 1.05 40.21 40.43
N GLY A 236 0.12 39.62 41.15
CA GLY A 236 -1.20 40.25 41.37
C GLY A 236 -2.28 39.28 41.82
N LEU A 237 -2.54 39.30 43.10
CA LEU A 237 -3.70 38.85 43.85
C LEU A 237 -5.01 38.74 43.03
N GLY A 238 -5.73 37.65 43.20
CA GLY A 238 -7.17 37.67 43.01
C GLY A 238 -7.69 36.41 42.34
N GLY A 239 -8.29 35.52 43.16
CA GLY A 239 -9.02 34.38 42.63
C GLY A 239 -10.15 34.80 41.73
N ALA A 240 -10.35 34.07 40.67
CA ALA A 240 -11.66 33.77 40.09
C ALA A 240 -11.51 32.85 38.91
N ALA A 241 -12.37 31.89 38.86
CA ALA A 241 -12.91 31.22 37.69
C ALA A 241 -11.98 30.35 36.85
N LEU A 242 -12.17 29.09 37.02
CA LEU A 242 -12.02 28.00 36.05
C LEU A 242 -12.93 28.23 34.83
N GLU A 243 -12.68 29.23 34.05
CA GLU A 243 -13.29 29.43 32.74
C GLU A 243 -12.25 30.00 31.77
N GLY A 244 -11.91 29.18 30.75
CA GLY A 244 -11.24 29.66 29.56
C GLY A 244 -9.71 29.62 29.57
N VAL A 245 -9.07 28.46 29.79
CA VAL A 245 -7.72 28.25 29.28
C VAL A 245 -7.82 27.85 27.80
N ALA A 246 -8.36 28.76 26.99
CA ALA A 246 -8.02 28.83 25.57
C ALA A 246 -6.74 29.67 25.46
N GLY A 247 -5.70 29.29 26.20
CA GLY A 247 -4.35 29.80 25.98
C GLY A 247 -3.94 29.35 24.57
N THR A 248 -3.48 30.29 23.78
CA THR A 248 -2.94 30.11 22.44
C THR A 248 -1.83 29.09 22.46
N LEU A 249 -2.23 27.80 22.42
CA LEU A 249 -1.34 26.72 22.02
C LEU A 249 -0.83 27.13 20.64
N LYS A 250 0.47 27.40 20.52
CA LYS A 250 1.08 27.46 19.19
C LYS A 250 0.56 26.24 18.46
N PRO A 251 -0.11 26.37 17.32
CA PRO A 251 -0.67 25.22 16.69
C PRO A 251 0.46 24.21 16.53
N PHE A 252 0.27 23.00 17.01
CA PHE A 252 1.24 21.90 16.96
C PHE A 252 1.86 21.77 15.56
N SER A 253 1.09 22.16 14.53
CA SER A 253 1.53 22.30 13.15
C SER A 253 2.72 23.25 12.95
N SER A 254 2.87 24.32 13.73
CA SER A 254 3.99 25.27 13.54
C SER A 254 5.30 24.76 14.13
N VAL A 255 5.23 24.01 15.23
CA VAL A 255 6.39 23.34 15.81
C VAL A 255 6.84 22.20 14.89
N LEU A 256 5.90 21.42 14.37
CA LEU A 256 6.20 20.33 13.44
C LEU A 256 6.66 20.82 12.07
N GLN A 257 6.24 21.99 11.60
CA GLN A 257 6.81 22.59 10.38
C GLN A 257 8.30 22.94 10.55
N SER A 258 8.73 23.33 11.74
CA SER A 258 10.16 23.50 12.04
C SER A 258 10.91 22.18 12.14
N LEU A 259 10.20 21.08 12.47
CA LEU A 259 10.74 19.73 12.62
C LEU A 259 10.68 18.91 11.32
N ALA A 260 9.89 19.34 10.34
CA ALA A 260 9.73 18.61 9.08
C ALA A 260 11.07 18.21 8.42
N PRO A 261 12.11 19.07 8.38
CA PRO A 261 13.39 18.67 7.80
C PRO A 261 14.12 17.55 8.59
N ILE A 262 13.91 17.47 9.89
CA ILE A 262 14.51 16.45 10.75
C ILE A 262 13.66 15.18 10.68
N ALA A 263 12.34 15.32 10.80
CA ALA A 263 11.39 14.22 10.74
C ALA A 263 11.43 13.48 9.40
N LEU A 264 11.52 14.20 8.27
CA LEU A 264 11.61 13.64 6.93
C LEU A 264 12.86 12.76 6.72
N LYS A 265 13.95 12.98 7.47
CA LYS A 265 15.14 12.11 7.40
C LYS A 265 14.90 10.71 7.97
N PHE A 266 13.90 10.55 8.84
CA PHE A 266 13.47 9.26 9.38
C PHE A 266 12.34 8.61 8.60
N LEU A 267 11.81 9.31 7.60
CA LEU A 267 10.86 8.79 6.62
C LEU A 267 11.61 8.33 5.36
N MET A 268 12.68 7.56 5.54
CA MET A 268 13.42 6.99 4.41
C MET A 268 12.91 5.58 4.10
N PRO A 269 12.77 5.23 2.82
CA PRO A 269 12.37 3.88 2.45
C PRO A 269 13.43 2.86 2.87
N LEU A 270 12.98 1.71 3.38
CA LEU A 270 13.84 0.55 3.65
C LEU A 270 14.18 -0.17 2.34
N PRO A 271 15.38 -0.75 2.22
CA PRO A 271 15.69 -1.65 1.12
C PRO A 271 14.79 -2.89 1.17
N PHE A 272 14.36 -3.36 0.00
CA PHE A 272 13.52 -4.57 -0.15
C PHE A 272 14.37 -5.83 -0.02
#